data_9ca943843153785b2a8627ff64931eab
#
_entry.id   9ca943843153785b2a8627ff64931eab
#
_cell.length_a   1.000
_cell.length_b   1.000
_cell.length_c   1.000
_cell.angle_alpha   90.00
_cell.angle_beta   90.00
_cell.angle_gamma   90.00
#
_symmetry.space_group_name_H-M   'P 1'
#
loop_
_entity.id
_entity.type
_entity.pdbx_description
1 polymer ?
#
loop_
_entity_poly.entity_id
_entity_poly.type
_entity_poly.pdbx_seq_one_letter_code
_entity_poly.pdbx_strand_id
1 'polypeptide(L)'
;LEDFVYDMIKSHHLDIEKEYFIETLKMGKYLLLFDGLDEVSAVRRTWLNESIKKFVDIYNKNRYVVSSRPSEEFIGWTNFTEYEMEKLSKEQALSLIDKLDYDPKVKRTFYKELKTHLYDKHDSFASIPLLLTIMLMTYESGASIPDNLTDFYNQAFYTLYQRHDASKSGYKRELKAELSPEEFKSVVAYIGMQTFINSQVDF
;
A
#
# COMPACT_ATOMS: atom_id res chain seq x y z
N LEU A 1 -17.23 -14.42 10.40
CA LEU A 1 -16.82 -13.84 9.11
C LEU A 1 -18.00 -13.70 8.15
N GLU A 2 -18.89 -14.70 8.09
CA GLU A 2 -20.09 -14.69 7.24
C GLU A 2 -20.96 -13.45 7.48
N ASP A 3 -21.31 -13.18 8.75
CA ASP A 3 -22.12 -12.02 9.12
C ASP A 3 -21.41 -10.72 8.73
N PHE A 4 -20.11 -10.63 8.95
CA PHE A 4 -19.32 -9.47 8.58
C PHE A 4 -19.36 -9.20 7.06
N VAL A 5 -19.19 -10.24 6.24
CA VAL A 5 -19.27 -10.12 4.77
C VAL A 5 -20.68 -9.71 4.34
N TYR A 6 -21.70 -10.30 4.95
CA TYR A 6 -23.10 -9.93 4.68
C TYR A 6 -23.40 -8.47 5.05
N ASP A 7 -23.00 -8.04 6.25
CA ASP A 7 -23.21 -6.66 6.71
C ASP A 7 -22.48 -5.64 5.83
N MET A 8 -21.27 -5.98 5.34
CA MET A 8 -20.53 -5.14 4.42
C MET A 8 -21.26 -5.00 3.08
N ILE A 9 -21.81 -6.08 2.52
CA ILE A 9 -22.62 -6.06 1.28
C ILE A 9 -23.85 -5.16 1.48
N LYS A 10 -24.53 -5.32 2.61
CA LYS A 10 -25.71 -4.53 2.95
C LYS A 10 -25.40 -3.03 3.12
N SER A 11 -24.24 -2.69 3.69
CA SER A 11 -23.80 -1.30 3.85
C SER A 11 -23.58 -0.57 2.51
N HIS A 12 -23.33 -1.30 1.44
CA HIS A 12 -23.22 -0.77 0.07
C HIS A 12 -24.56 -0.70 -0.67
N HIS A 13 -25.69 -0.64 0.06
CA HIS A 13 -27.04 -0.49 -0.48
C HIS A 13 -27.50 -1.66 -1.40
N LEU A 14 -26.89 -2.81 -1.28
CA LEU A 14 -27.39 -4.02 -1.91
C LEU A 14 -28.39 -4.67 -0.97
N ASP A 15 -29.67 -4.48 -1.25
CA ASP A 15 -30.77 -5.05 -0.45
C ASP A 15 -30.95 -6.54 -0.82
N ILE A 16 -30.15 -7.37 -0.18
CA ILE A 16 -30.13 -8.82 -0.38
C ILE A 16 -30.55 -9.47 0.94
N GLU A 17 -31.54 -10.37 0.90
CA GLU A 17 -31.91 -11.18 2.06
C GLU A 17 -30.75 -12.12 2.44
N LYS A 18 -30.56 -12.35 3.75
CA LYS A 18 -29.42 -13.14 4.26
C LYS A 18 -29.47 -14.58 3.77
N GLU A 19 -30.64 -15.17 3.72
CA GLU A 19 -30.86 -16.52 3.23
C GLU A 19 -30.42 -16.65 1.76
N TYR A 20 -30.78 -15.70 0.94
CA TYR A 20 -30.38 -15.66 -0.47
C TYR A 20 -28.86 -15.49 -0.62
N PHE A 21 -28.25 -14.62 0.20
CA PHE A 21 -26.80 -14.46 0.22
C PHE A 21 -26.08 -15.77 0.55
N ILE A 22 -26.54 -16.50 1.58
CA ILE A 22 -25.97 -17.79 1.97
C ILE A 22 -26.14 -18.86 0.87
N GLU A 23 -27.29 -18.90 0.23
CA GLU A 23 -27.52 -19.82 -0.88
C GLU A 23 -26.58 -19.54 -2.06
N THR A 24 -26.42 -18.28 -2.41
CA THR A 24 -25.53 -17.88 -3.51
C THR A 24 -24.06 -18.09 -3.16
N LEU A 25 -23.65 -17.94 -1.88
CA LEU A 25 -22.34 -18.37 -1.39
C LEU A 25 -22.10 -19.86 -1.59
N LYS A 26 -23.07 -20.70 -1.20
CA LYS A 26 -22.99 -22.17 -1.41
C LYS A 26 -22.90 -22.56 -2.88
N MET A 27 -23.50 -21.74 -3.75
CA MET A 27 -23.44 -21.92 -5.21
C MET A 27 -22.13 -21.46 -5.83
N GLY A 28 -21.28 -20.73 -5.11
CA GLY A 28 -20.00 -20.21 -5.62
C GLY A 28 -20.15 -19.00 -6.55
N LYS A 29 -21.04 -18.08 -6.25
CA LYS A 29 -21.36 -16.92 -7.10
C LYS A 29 -20.49 -15.69 -6.83
N TYR A 30 -19.52 -15.77 -5.90
CA TYR A 30 -18.75 -14.63 -5.45
C TYR A 30 -17.26 -14.76 -5.78
N LEU A 31 -16.65 -13.60 -6.02
CA LEU A 31 -15.23 -13.35 -5.86
C LEU A 31 -15.07 -12.46 -4.61
N LEU A 32 -14.41 -13.00 -3.59
CA LEU A 32 -14.17 -12.28 -2.34
C LEU A 32 -12.71 -11.80 -2.28
N LEU A 33 -12.55 -10.51 -2.04
CA LEU A 33 -11.26 -9.86 -1.97
C LEU A 33 -11.03 -9.38 -0.53
N PHE A 34 -10.05 -9.98 0.15
CA PHE A 34 -9.62 -9.58 1.50
C PHE A 34 -8.32 -8.83 1.37
N ASP A 35 -8.37 -7.52 1.50
CA ASP A 35 -7.22 -6.64 1.32
C ASP A 35 -6.60 -6.23 2.65
N GLY A 36 -5.26 -6.23 2.73
CA GLY A 36 -4.52 -5.71 3.86
C GLY A 36 -4.57 -6.58 5.13
N LEU A 37 -4.45 -7.89 5.02
CA LEU A 37 -4.52 -8.79 6.18
C LEU A 37 -3.45 -8.49 7.26
N ASP A 38 -2.29 -7.96 6.85
CA ASP A 38 -1.21 -7.53 7.74
C ASP A 38 -1.55 -6.29 8.58
N GLU A 39 -2.54 -5.50 8.17
CA GLU A 39 -2.98 -4.30 8.91
C GLU A 39 -3.81 -4.64 10.16
N VAL A 40 -4.24 -5.90 10.28
CA VAL A 40 -4.97 -6.36 11.46
C VAL A 40 -4.01 -6.58 12.62
N SER A 41 -4.37 -6.07 13.81
CA SER A 41 -3.53 -6.24 15.01
C SER A 41 -3.22 -7.71 15.28
N ALA A 42 -2.00 -8.02 15.75
CA ALA A 42 -1.51 -9.37 15.98
C ALA A 42 -2.47 -10.22 16.85
N VAL A 43 -3.10 -9.60 17.86
CA VAL A 43 -4.07 -10.28 18.75
C VAL A 43 -5.30 -10.81 17.99
N ARG A 44 -5.75 -10.11 16.95
CA ARG A 44 -6.91 -10.48 16.17
C ARG A 44 -6.57 -11.27 14.92
N ARG A 45 -5.33 -11.20 14.45
CA ARG A 45 -4.88 -11.77 13.20
C ARG A 45 -5.02 -13.30 13.18
N THR A 46 -4.59 -13.97 14.25
CA THR A 46 -4.74 -15.43 14.37
C THR A 46 -6.19 -15.88 14.25
N TRP A 47 -7.10 -15.21 14.96
CA TRP A 47 -8.53 -15.49 14.86
C TRP A 47 -9.07 -15.24 13.45
N LEU A 48 -8.65 -14.15 12.79
CA LEU A 48 -9.09 -13.81 11.45
C LEU A 48 -8.57 -14.84 10.42
N ASN A 49 -7.31 -15.23 10.52
CA ASN A 49 -6.70 -16.25 9.67
C ASN A 49 -7.48 -17.57 9.74
N GLU A 50 -7.78 -18.03 10.95
CA GLU A 50 -8.58 -19.23 11.15
C GLU A 50 -10.02 -19.07 10.63
N SER A 51 -10.60 -17.90 10.79
CA SER A 51 -11.94 -17.59 10.29
C SER A 51 -11.99 -17.57 8.77
N ILE A 52 -10.97 -17.04 8.09
CA ILE A 52 -10.87 -17.05 6.63
C ILE A 52 -10.73 -18.50 6.12
N LYS A 53 -9.82 -19.28 6.71
CA LYS A 53 -9.65 -20.70 6.32
C LYS A 53 -10.94 -21.47 6.43
N LYS A 54 -11.64 -21.39 7.58
CA LYS A 54 -12.93 -22.04 7.79
C LYS A 54 -13.99 -21.58 6.80
N PHE A 55 -14.02 -20.29 6.49
CA PHE A 55 -14.97 -19.73 5.54
C PHE A 55 -14.72 -20.27 4.11
N VAL A 56 -13.45 -20.33 3.71
CA VAL A 56 -13.04 -20.89 2.42
C VAL A 56 -13.37 -22.38 2.33
N ASP A 57 -13.17 -23.15 3.40
CA ASP A 57 -13.50 -24.57 3.45
C ASP A 57 -15.01 -24.81 3.30
N ILE A 58 -15.84 -24.01 3.98
CA ILE A 58 -17.30 -24.13 3.92
C ILE A 58 -17.84 -23.72 2.55
N TYR A 59 -17.31 -22.64 1.98
CA TYR A 59 -17.80 -22.02 0.74
C TYR A 59 -16.80 -22.18 -0.43
N ASN A 60 -16.20 -23.35 -0.55
CA ASN A 60 -15.06 -23.66 -1.44
C ASN A 60 -15.34 -23.51 -2.95
N LYS A 61 -16.58 -23.29 -3.36
CA LYS A 61 -16.95 -23.03 -4.76
C LYS A 61 -16.73 -21.59 -5.20
N ASN A 62 -16.51 -20.66 -4.26
CA ASN A 62 -16.22 -19.27 -4.56
C ASN A 62 -14.75 -19.08 -4.90
N ARG A 63 -14.42 -17.87 -5.36
CA ARG A 63 -13.04 -17.44 -5.60
C ARG A 63 -12.63 -16.46 -4.51
N TYR A 64 -11.39 -16.60 -4.07
CA TYR A 64 -10.84 -15.80 -2.97
C TYR A 64 -9.50 -15.21 -3.39
N VAL A 65 -9.28 -13.95 -3.06
CA VAL A 65 -7.98 -13.29 -3.14
C VAL A 65 -7.70 -12.62 -1.80
N VAL A 66 -6.54 -12.86 -1.26
CA VAL A 66 -6.07 -12.24 -0.01
C VAL A 66 -4.80 -11.48 -0.32
N SER A 67 -4.71 -10.21 0.05
CA SER A 67 -3.49 -9.43 -0.03
C SER A 67 -2.90 -9.22 1.36
N SER A 68 -1.58 -9.27 1.46
CA SER A 68 -0.82 -9.03 2.68
C SER A 68 0.64 -8.74 2.35
N ARG A 69 1.38 -8.17 3.28
CA ARG A 69 2.85 -8.23 3.23
C ARG A 69 3.32 -9.67 3.43
N PRO A 70 4.50 -10.04 2.92
CA PRO A 70 5.08 -11.36 3.15
C PRO A 70 5.15 -11.70 4.64
N SER A 71 4.66 -12.89 5.01
CA SER A 71 4.65 -13.34 6.40
C SER A 71 4.70 -14.88 6.47
N GLU A 72 5.38 -15.41 7.48
CA GLU A 72 5.38 -16.85 7.76
C GLU A 72 4.00 -17.38 8.21
N GLU A 73 3.07 -16.50 8.56
CA GLU A 73 1.71 -16.86 8.97
C GLU A 73 0.89 -17.57 7.87
N PHE A 74 1.32 -17.46 6.60
CA PHE A 74 0.68 -18.13 5.46
C PHE A 74 1.14 -19.57 5.25
N ILE A 75 2.15 -20.02 5.99
CA ILE A 75 2.56 -21.43 5.99
C ILE A 75 1.36 -22.29 6.40
N GLY A 76 0.99 -23.23 5.53
CA GLY A 76 -0.14 -24.13 5.78
C GLY A 76 -1.52 -23.64 5.28
N TRP A 77 -1.56 -22.55 4.50
CA TRP A 77 -2.78 -22.13 3.79
C TRP A 77 -2.97 -22.96 2.51
N THR A 78 -3.28 -24.25 2.68
CA THR A 78 -3.29 -25.25 1.59
C THR A 78 -4.33 -24.97 0.50
N ASN A 79 -5.35 -24.18 0.77
CA ASN A 79 -6.40 -23.80 -0.19
C ASN A 79 -6.04 -22.56 -1.01
N PHE A 80 -4.87 -21.95 -0.77
CA PHE A 80 -4.40 -20.78 -1.47
C PHE A 80 -3.10 -21.07 -2.22
N THR A 81 -2.94 -20.41 -3.36
CA THR A 81 -1.65 -20.32 -4.05
C THR A 81 -1.07 -18.93 -3.78
N GLU A 82 0.14 -18.90 -3.27
CA GLU A 82 0.85 -17.66 -2.98
C GLU A 82 1.52 -17.13 -4.25
N TYR A 83 1.39 -15.81 -4.45
CA TYR A 83 2.05 -15.06 -5.50
C TYR A 83 2.72 -13.85 -4.90
N GLU A 84 3.94 -13.59 -5.31
CA GLU A 84 4.66 -12.37 -4.96
C GLU A 84 4.50 -11.34 -6.08
N MET A 85 4.30 -10.06 -5.67
CA MET A 85 4.23 -8.95 -6.63
C MET A 85 5.62 -8.58 -7.12
N GLU A 86 5.83 -8.74 -8.41
CA GLU A 86 7.08 -8.36 -9.06
C GLU A 86 7.29 -6.83 -9.07
N LYS A 87 8.54 -6.43 -9.09
CA LYS A 87 8.92 -5.04 -9.30
C LYS A 87 8.51 -4.57 -10.71
N LEU A 88 8.24 -3.27 -10.85
CA LEU A 88 7.91 -2.70 -12.16
C LEU A 88 9.11 -2.77 -13.10
N SER A 89 8.88 -3.23 -14.33
CA SER A 89 9.82 -3.00 -15.42
C SER A 89 9.86 -1.52 -15.80
N LYS A 90 10.85 -1.11 -16.59
CA LYS A 90 10.96 0.27 -17.08
C LYS A 90 9.71 0.70 -17.85
N GLU A 91 9.17 -0.17 -18.69
CA GLU A 91 7.95 0.07 -19.46
C GLU A 91 6.72 0.22 -18.57
N GLN A 92 6.64 -0.61 -17.53
CA GLN A 92 5.55 -0.53 -16.53
C GLN A 92 5.66 0.75 -15.70
N ALA A 93 6.86 1.15 -15.29
CA ALA A 93 7.12 2.39 -14.58
C ALA A 93 6.71 3.63 -15.42
N LEU A 94 7.08 3.65 -16.70
CA LEU A 94 6.67 4.69 -17.64
C LEU A 94 5.16 4.72 -17.85
N SER A 95 4.52 3.54 -17.95
CA SER A 95 3.07 3.43 -18.08
C SER A 95 2.34 3.91 -16.83
N LEU A 96 2.90 3.66 -15.64
CA LEU A 96 2.35 4.18 -14.38
C LEU A 96 2.37 5.70 -14.38
N ILE A 97 3.51 6.32 -14.68
CA ILE A 97 3.63 7.80 -14.74
C ILE A 97 2.66 8.40 -15.75
N ASP A 98 2.50 7.76 -16.91
CA ASP A 98 1.57 8.27 -17.93
C ASP A 98 0.11 8.28 -17.46
N LYS A 99 -0.28 7.29 -16.65
CA LYS A 99 -1.66 7.16 -16.12
C LYS A 99 -1.95 8.02 -14.89
N LEU A 100 -0.93 8.52 -14.19
CA LEU A 100 -1.14 9.35 -13.01
C LEU A 100 -1.80 10.69 -13.41
N ASP A 101 -2.79 11.11 -12.65
CA ASP A 101 -3.34 12.46 -12.71
C ASP A 101 -2.37 13.42 -12.01
N TYR A 102 -1.62 14.17 -12.80
CA TYR A 102 -0.54 15.03 -12.31
C TYR A 102 -0.30 16.21 -13.28
N ASP A 103 0.40 17.28 -12.82
CA ASP A 103 0.72 18.42 -13.69
C ASP A 103 1.36 17.96 -15.00
N PRO A 104 0.78 18.33 -16.17
CA PRO A 104 1.21 17.80 -17.46
C PRO A 104 2.66 18.18 -17.84
N LYS A 105 3.15 19.36 -17.36
CA LYS A 105 4.51 19.82 -17.68
C LYS A 105 5.54 19.02 -16.87
N VAL A 106 5.30 18.91 -15.57
CA VAL A 106 6.16 18.13 -14.66
C VAL A 106 6.20 16.68 -15.12
N LYS A 107 5.03 16.08 -15.36
CA LYS A 107 4.89 14.69 -15.82
C LYS A 107 5.66 14.43 -17.11
N ARG A 108 5.53 15.30 -18.11
CA ARG A 108 6.22 15.16 -19.40
C ARG A 108 7.73 15.20 -19.26
N THR A 109 8.25 16.14 -18.45
CA THR A 109 9.69 16.29 -18.24
C THR A 109 10.24 15.11 -17.45
N PHE A 110 9.58 14.74 -16.36
CA PHE A 110 9.96 13.58 -15.56
C PHE A 110 9.91 12.28 -16.37
N TYR A 111 8.86 12.07 -17.19
CA TYR A 111 8.74 10.90 -18.06
C TYR A 111 9.94 10.77 -19.01
N LYS A 112 10.35 11.89 -19.63
CA LYS A 112 11.50 11.91 -20.51
C LYS A 112 12.78 11.50 -19.77
N GLU A 113 13.01 12.05 -18.60
CA GLU A 113 14.19 11.72 -17.80
C GLU A 113 14.15 10.29 -17.25
N LEU A 114 12.98 9.83 -16.81
CA LEU A 114 12.78 8.44 -16.37
C LEU A 114 13.14 7.47 -17.51
N LYS A 115 12.70 7.77 -18.74
CA LYS A 115 12.97 6.96 -19.92
C LYS A 115 14.44 6.93 -20.30
N THR A 116 15.15 8.06 -20.17
CA THR A 116 16.53 8.21 -20.66
C THR A 116 17.57 7.71 -19.68
N HIS A 117 17.43 7.99 -18.38
CA HIS A 117 18.49 7.67 -17.42
C HIS A 117 18.02 7.43 -15.97
N LEU A 118 16.92 8.09 -15.49
CA LEU A 118 16.56 7.99 -14.08
C LEU A 118 16.16 6.58 -13.66
N TYR A 119 15.46 5.82 -14.52
CA TYR A 119 15.09 4.45 -14.19
C TYR A 119 16.33 3.58 -13.97
N ASP A 120 17.29 3.63 -14.89
CA ASP A 120 18.47 2.78 -14.84
C ASP A 120 19.43 3.18 -13.70
N LYS A 121 19.43 4.46 -13.34
CA LYS A 121 20.23 5.00 -12.25
C LYS A 121 19.64 4.73 -10.86
N HIS A 122 18.32 4.69 -10.76
CA HIS A 122 17.57 4.56 -9.52
C HIS A 122 16.54 3.43 -9.59
N ASP A 123 16.92 2.28 -10.14
CA ASP A 123 16.05 1.13 -10.37
C ASP A 123 15.38 0.63 -9.08
N SER A 124 16.10 0.64 -7.96
CA SER A 124 15.59 0.26 -6.64
C SER A 124 14.39 1.11 -6.17
N PHE A 125 14.26 2.33 -6.68
CA PHE A 125 13.14 3.23 -6.40
C PHE A 125 12.11 3.22 -7.54
N ALA A 126 12.60 3.37 -8.76
CA ALA A 126 11.75 3.50 -9.93
C ALA A 126 10.96 2.21 -10.23
N SER A 127 11.41 1.07 -9.74
CA SER A 127 10.71 -0.21 -9.86
C SER A 127 9.62 -0.45 -8.80
N ILE A 128 9.50 0.44 -7.81
CA ILE A 128 8.48 0.33 -6.75
C ILE A 128 7.45 1.44 -6.95
N PRO A 129 6.15 1.13 -7.16
CA PRO A 129 5.11 2.10 -7.50
C PRO A 129 5.06 3.32 -6.56
N LEU A 130 5.09 3.08 -5.25
CA LEU A 130 5.06 4.14 -4.26
C LEU A 130 6.28 5.05 -4.36
N LEU A 131 7.48 4.46 -4.41
CA LEU A 131 8.73 5.22 -4.48
C LEU A 131 8.85 5.99 -5.79
N LEU A 132 8.41 5.43 -6.91
CA LEU A 132 8.35 6.11 -8.20
C LEU A 132 7.41 7.33 -8.14
N THR A 133 6.26 7.20 -7.48
CA THR A 133 5.34 8.33 -7.29
C THR A 133 5.97 9.42 -6.42
N ILE A 134 6.67 9.05 -5.35
CA ILE A 134 7.44 9.97 -4.52
C ILE A 134 8.55 10.66 -5.33
N MET A 135 9.24 9.94 -6.22
CA MET A 135 10.22 10.54 -7.12
C MET A 135 9.60 11.63 -8.00
N LEU A 136 8.42 11.39 -8.59
CA LEU A 136 7.71 12.40 -9.38
C LEU A 136 7.38 13.64 -8.54
N MET A 137 6.88 13.45 -7.32
CA MET A 137 6.54 14.55 -6.40
C MET A 137 7.78 15.35 -5.98
N THR A 138 8.89 14.66 -5.72
CA THR A 138 10.17 15.29 -5.34
C THR A 138 10.78 16.05 -6.52
N TYR A 139 10.67 15.49 -7.73
CA TYR A 139 11.11 16.12 -8.98
C TYR A 139 10.39 17.46 -9.22
N GLU A 140 9.10 17.55 -8.95
CA GLU A 140 8.35 18.81 -9.05
C GLU A 140 8.92 19.90 -8.13
N SER A 141 9.33 19.52 -6.92
CA SER A 141 9.83 20.46 -5.92
C SER A 141 11.24 20.98 -6.22
N GLY A 142 12.10 20.14 -6.88
CA GLY A 142 13.52 20.45 -7.08
C GLY A 142 13.99 20.44 -8.54
N ALA A 143 13.12 20.11 -9.51
CA ALA A 143 13.45 19.94 -10.93
C ALA A 143 14.58 18.91 -11.21
N SER A 144 14.98 18.14 -10.22
CA SER A 144 15.98 17.06 -10.36
C SER A 144 15.84 16.05 -9.20
N ILE A 145 16.29 14.83 -9.46
CA ILE A 145 16.42 13.81 -8.41
C ILE A 145 17.87 13.78 -7.96
N PRO A 146 18.15 13.87 -6.65
CA PRO A 146 19.51 13.76 -6.14
C PRO A 146 20.16 12.43 -6.49
N ASP A 147 21.47 12.47 -6.73
CA ASP A 147 22.26 11.26 -7.00
C ASP A 147 22.45 10.39 -5.75
N ASN A 148 22.41 11.03 -4.61
CA ASN A 148 22.62 10.40 -3.32
C ASN A 148 21.28 10.03 -2.69
N LEU A 149 21.16 8.77 -2.26
CA LEU A 149 19.99 8.22 -1.60
C LEU A 149 19.55 9.01 -0.36
N THR A 150 20.51 9.45 0.45
CA THR A 150 20.23 10.20 1.69
C THR A 150 19.56 11.53 1.37
N ASP A 151 20.05 12.23 0.35
CA ASP A 151 19.47 13.50 -0.08
C ASP A 151 18.10 13.30 -0.72
N PHE A 152 17.92 12.21 -1.49
CA PHE A 152 16.61 11.84 -2.00
C PHE A 152 15.60 11.58 -0.88
N TYR A 153 15.95 10.76 0.13
CA TYR A 153 15.06 10.52 1.26
C TYR A 153 14.75 11.78 2.06
N ASN A 154 15.72 12.65 2.23
CA ASN A 154 15.50 13.95 2.87
C ASN A 154 14.48 14.80 2.10
N GLN A 155 14.63 14.92 0.78
CA GLN A 155 13.69 15.68 -0.05
C GLN A 155 12.30 15.01 -0.07
N ALA A 156 12.26 13.69 -0.18
CA ALA A 156 11.03 12.92 -0.15
C ALA A 156 10.27 13.12 1.18
N PHE A 157 10.98 13.11 2.31
CA PHE A 157 10.39 13.39 3.62
C PHE A 157 9.71 14.76 3.66
N TYR A 158 10.42 15.81 3.27
CA TYR A 158 9.84 17.17 3.26
C TYR A 158 8.69 17.31 2.28
N THR A 159 8.80 16.69 1.09
CA THR A 159 7.73 16.69 0.09
C THR A 159 6.46 16.02 0.61
N LEU A 160 6.59 14.86 1.24
CA LEU A 160 5.46 14.15 1.83
C LEU A 160 4.86 14.89 3.03
N TYR A 161 5.71 15.44 3.89
CA TYR A 161 5.28 16.22 5.06
C TYR A 161 4.44 17.43 4.64
N GLN A 162 4.94 18.22 3.69
CA GLN A 162 4.25 19.42 3.19
C GLN A 162 2.97 19.10 2.40
N ARG A 163 2.99 18.06 1.56
CA ARG A 163 1.83 17.70 0.72
C ARG A 163 0.74 16.96 1.45
N HIS A 164 1.08 16.22 2.48
CA HIS A 164 0.07 15.56 3.30
C HIS A 164 -0.87 16.57 3.96
N ASP A 165 -0.37 17.77 4.29
CA ASP A 165 -1.18 18.87 4.82
C ASP A 165 -1.92 19.64 3.72
N ALA A 166 -1.34 19.77 2.52
CA ALA A 166 -1.91 20.54 1.41
C ALA A 166 -3.00 19.78 0.62
N SER A 167 -2.92 18.45 0.53
CA SER A 167 -3.84 17.65 -0.29
C SER A 167 -5.24 17.47 0.32
N LYS A 168 -5.44 17.87 1.58
CA LYS A 168 -6.74 17.85 2.25
C LYS A 168 -7.30 19.25 2.33
N SER A 169 -7.85 19.74 1.19
CA SER A 169 -8.57 21.01 1.13
C SER A 169 -9.64 21.08 2.23
N GLY A 170 -9.37 21.89 3.26
CA GLY A 170 -10.33 22.26 4.31
C GLY A 170 -10.28 21.45 5.60
N TYR A 171 -9.48 20.41 5.73
CA TYR A 171 -9.31 19.67 6.97
C TYR A 171 -7.89 19.85 7.53
N LYS A 172 -7.70 20.83 8.44
CA LYS A 172 -6.51 20.85 9.29
C LYS A 172 -6.63 19.69 10.28
N ARG A 173 -5.81 18.64 10.10
CA ARG A 173 -5.60 17.68 11.19
C ARG A 173 -4.99 18.45 12.36
N GLU A 174 -5.62 18.38 13.51
CA GLU A 174 -4.90 18.67 14.76
C GLU A 174 -3.72 17.69 14.81
N LEU A 175 -2.52 18.24 14.67
CA LEU A 175 -1.30 17.46 14.87
C LEU A 175 -1.36 16.94 16.32
N LYS A 176 -1.38 15.63 16.51
CA LYS A 176 -1.36 15.01 17.84
C LYS A 176 -0.08 15.34 18.62
N ALA A 177 0.97 15.78 17.92
CA ALA A 177 2.21 16.31 18.47
C ALA A 177 2.51 17.62 17.77
N GLU A 178 2.72 18.69 18.53
CA GLU A 178 3.14 20.02 18.06
C GLU A 178 4.65 19.99 17.77
N LEU A 179 5.10 19.14 16.82
CA LEU A 179 6.49 19.05 16.43
C LEU A 179 6.69 19.80 15.11
N SER A 180 7.78 20.57 15.02
CA SER A 180 8.25 21.07 13.74
C SER A 180 8.70 19.93 12.82
N PRO A 181 8.80 20.14 11.49
CA PRO A 181 9.27 19.12 10.56
C PRO A 181 10.65 18.55 10.94
N GLU A 182 11.55 19.40 11.44
CA GLU A 182 12.88 19.00 11.88
C GLU A 182 12.86 18.15 13.14
N GLU A 183 12.03 18.50 14.12
CA GLU A 183 11.84 17.70 15.34
C GLU A 183 11.20 16.35 15.00
N PHE A 184 10.18 16.34 14.16
CA PHE A 184 9.55 15.10 13.72
C PHE A 184 10.53 14.20 12.97
N LYS A 185 11.34 14.77 12.05
CA LYS A 185 12.39 14.05 11.36
C LYS A 185 13.42 13.47 12.33
N SER A 186 13.80 14.23 13.35
CA SER A 186 14.76 13.77 14.37
C SER A 186 14.21 12.59 15.17
N VAL A 187 12.92 12.62 15.51
CA VAL A 187 12.25 11.50 16.19
C VAL A 187 12.23 10.26 15.30
N VAL A 188 11.83 10.40 14.03
CA VAL A 188 11.80 9.28 13.06
C VAL A 188 13.21 8.70 12.85
N ALA A 189 14.22 9.55 12.72
CA ALA A 189 15.62 9.14 12.57
C ALA A 189 16.11 8.38 13.81
N TYR A 190 15.76 8.84 15.02
CA TYR A 190 16.11 8.16 16.27
C TYR A 190 15.44 6.78 16.35
N ILE A 191 14.15 6.69 16.04
CA ILE A 191 13.42 5.42 15.99
C ILE A 191 14.09 4.47 14.98
N GLY A 192 14.34 4.93 13.75
CA GLY A 192 15.00 4.13 12.72
C GLY A 192 16.40 3.64 13.13
N MET A 193 17.16 4.47 13.82
CA MET A 193 18.47 4.07 14.37
C MET A 193 18.32 2.99 15.45
N GLN A 194 17.38 3.14 16.37
CA GLN A 194 17.15 2.17 17.44
C GLN A 194 16.69 0.81 16.89
N THR A 195 15.79 0.80 15.94
CA THR A 195 15.30 -0.43 15.31
C THR A 195 16.41 -1.12 14.51
N PHE A 196 17.22 -0.36 13.78
CA PHE A 196 18.37 -0.91 13.08
C PHE A 196 19.39 -1.56 14.03
N ILE A 197 19.75 -0.89 15.14
CA ILE A 197 20.69 -1.41 16.15
C ILE A 197 20.13 -2.67 16.81
N ASN A 198 18.83 -2.71 17.09
CA ASN A 198 18.19 -3.84 17.76
C ASN A 198 17.74 -4.94 16.79
N SER A 199 18.05 -4.82 15.50
CA SER A 199 17.59 -5.75 14.44
C SER A 199 16.07 -5.98 14.44
N GLN A 200 15.30 -4.97 14.85
CA GLN A 200 13.85 -4.99 14.81
C GLN A 200 13.38 -4.47 13.46
N VAL A 201 12.56 -5.24 12.76
CA VAL A 201 12.04 -4.90 11.43
C VAL A 201 10.63 -4.31 11.52
N ASP A 202 9.89 -4.62 12.60
CA ASP A 202 8.52 -4.16 12.84
C ASP A 202 8.44 -3.24 14.08
N PHE A 203 7.53 -2.24 14.03
CA PHE A 203 7.24 -1.27 15.09
C PHE A 203 5.87 -1.51 15.71
#